data_855e88247beb418ba9d9bad6319b9225
#
_entry.id   855e88247beb418ba9d9bad6319b9225
#
_cell.length_a   1.000
_cell.length_b   1.000
_cell.length_c   1.000
_cell.angle_alpha   90.00
_cell.angle_beta   90.00
_cell.angle_gamma   90.00
#
_symmetry.space_group_name_H-M   'P 1'
#
loop_
_entity.id
_entity.type
_entity.pdbx_description
1 polymer ?
#
loop_
_entity_poly.entity_id
_entity_poly.type
_entity_poly.pdbx_seq_one_letter_code
_entity_poly.pdbx_strand_id
1 'polypeptide(L)'
;EKKQRNRNFLFWWRLANEMYINGNKLHKKAAKKLNSKIINKFGCEIGLGANIGKGLTIPHHAGIVVHFAVDAGENLVLRQNTTIGQIDGDMPSSRVKIGSNVDIGANCCIIGLSRKIGDNVKIGAMSFINKDIPSNCTYITKKSGVVLYK
;
A
#
# COMPACT_ATOMS: atom_id res chain seq x y z
N GLU A 1 -14.17 -17.67 1.33
CA GLU A 1 -12.78 -17.90 0.88
C GLU A 1 -11.96 -16.60 0.84
N LYS A 2 -12.36 -15.56 0.10
CA LYS A 2 -11.64 -14.29 -0.01
C LYS A 2 -11.41 -13.61 1.34
N LYS A 3 -12.42 -13.56 2.22
CA LYS A 3 -12.32 -12.96 3.56
C LYS A 3 -11.29 -13.70 4.42
N GLN A 4 -11.26 -15.04 4.34
CA GLN A 4 -10.26 -15.84 5.07
C GLN A 4 -8.86 -15.62 4.52
N ARG A 5 -8.69 -15.52 3.20
CA ARG A 5 -7.40 -15.22 2.58
C ARG A 5 -6.83 -13.88 3.03
N ASN A 6 -7.67 -12.84 3.09
CA ASN A 6 -7.27 -11.52 3.59
C ASN A 6 -6.86 -11.57 5.06
N ARG A 7 -7.63 -12.25 5.92
CA ARG A 7 -7.30 -12.43 7.34
C ARG A 7 -5.96 -13.13 7.54
N ASN A 8 -5.70 -14.20 6.78
CA ASN A 8 -4.43 -14.93 6.85
C ASN A 8 -3.25 -14.07 6.41
N PHE A 9 -3.39 -13.31 5.31
CA PHE A 9 -2.36 -12.37 4.88
C PHE A 9 -2.06 -11.34 5.97
N LEU A 10 -3.09 -10.65 6.46
CA LEU A 10 -2.96 -9.59 7.44
C LEU A 10 -2.34 -10.07 8.76
N PHE A 11 -2.75 -11.25 9.24
CA PHE A 11 -2.19 -11.83 10.46
C PHE A 11 -0.67 -12.04 10.33
N TRP A 12 -0.23 -12.70 9.28
CA TRP A 12 1.18 -13.01 9.10
C TRP A 12 2.02 -11.78 8.79
N TRP A 13 1.49 -10.86 8.00
CA TRP A 13 2.19 -9.61 7.73
C TRP A 13 2.30 -8.74 8.99
N ARG A 14 1.25 -8.58 9.78
CA ARG A 14 1.29 -7.85 11.05
C ARG A 14 2.30 -8.45 12.02
N LEU A 15 2.32 -9.77 12.16
CA LEU A 15 3.29 -10.47 12.98
C LEU A 15 4.72 -10.21 12.50
N ALA A 16 4.98 -10.35 11.21
CA ALA A 16 6.30 -10.09 10.65
C ALA A 16 6.73 -8.62 10.85
N ASN A 17 5.81 -7.69 10.65
CA ASN A 17 6.07 -6.26 10.82
C ASN A 17 6.39 -5.90 12.28
N GLU A 18 5.63 -6.43 13.23
CA GLU A 18 5.88 -6.26 14.67
C GLU A 18 7.26 -6.82 15.09
N MET A 19 7.58 -8.03 14.65
CA MET A 19 8.90 -8.63 14.88
C MET A 19 10.04 -7.81 14.26
N TYR A 20 9.78 -7.15 13.15
CA TYR A 20 10.78 -6.32 12.47
C TYR A 20 11.00 -4.98 13.18
N ILE A 21 9.94 -4.33 13.63
CA ILE A 21 10.01 -3.01 14.28
C ILE A 21 10.55 -3.15 15.71
N ASN A 22 9.94 -4.00 16.51
CA ASN A 22 10.16 -4.08 17.96
C ASN A 22 11.04 -5.26 18.41
N GLY A 23 11.39 -6.16 17.49
CA GLY A 23 12.16 -7.35 17.81
C GLY A 23 13.68 -7.13 17.83
N ASN A 24 14.38 -8.08 18.44
CA ASN A 24 15.85 -8.15 18.41
C ASN A 24 16.36 -8.62 17.02
N LYS A 25 17.68 -8.77 16.88
CA LYS A 25 18.34 -9.17 15.61
C LYS A 25 17.81 -10.49 15.04
N LEU A 26 17.51 -11.48 15.90
CA LEU A 26 16.96 -12.77 15.48
C LEU A 26 15.51 -12.62 15.00
N HIS A 27 14.69 -11.87 15.71
CA HIS A 27 13.32 -11.55 15.29
C HIS A 27 13.31 -10.83 13.94
N LYS A 28 14.18 -9.84 13.72
CA LYS A 28 14.29 -9.14 12.43
C LYS A 28 14.67 -10.07 11.28
N LYS A 29 15.58 -11.02 11.53
CA LYS A 29 15.93 -12.05 10.53
C LYS A 29 14.76 -12.97 10.21
N ALA A 30 14.03 -13.42 11.23
CA ALA A 30 12.83 -14.24 11.06
C ALA A 30 11.71 -13.49 10.34
N ALA A 31 11.48 -12.23 10.69
CA ALA A 31 10.51 -11.35 10.05
C ALA A 31 10.74 -11.22 8.53
N LYS A 32 11.99 -10.99 8.10
CA LYS A 32 12.36 -10.92 6.67
C LYS A 32 12.04 -12.23 5.94
N LYS A 33 12.39 -13.39 6.55
CA LYS A 33 12.07 -14.70 5.97
C LYS A 33 10.55 -14.93 5.88
N LEU A 34 9.81 -14.55 6.92
CA LEU A 34 8.35 -14.67 6.93
C LEU A 34 7.72 -13.78 5.86
N ASN A 35 8.15 -12.52 5.76
CA ASN A 35 7.64 -11.59 4.76
C ASN A 35 7.88 -12.10 3.32
N SER A 36 9.07 -12.63 3.03
CA SER A 36 9.36 -13.25 1.73
C SER A 36 8.40 -14.40 1.40
N LYS A 37 8.08 -15.26 2.38
CA LYS A 37 7.10 -16.34 2.20
C LYS A 37 5.69 -15.79 1.92
N ILE A 38 5.30 -14.71 2.60
CA ILE A 38 4.01 -14.03 2.41
C ILE A 38 3.93 -13.46 0.99
N ILE A 39 4.96 -12.75 0.55
CA ILE A 39 5.03 -12.17 -0.80
C ILE A 39 4.85 -13.27 -1.85
N ASN A 40 5.61 -14.35 -1.75
CA ASN A 40 5.52 -15.47 -2.70
C ASN A 40 4.15 -16.16 -2.71
N LYS A 41 3.52 -16.30 -1.53
CA LYS A 41 2.22 -16.98 -1.40
C LYS A 41 1.05 -16.14 -1.91
N PHE A 42 1.09 -14.83 -1.70
CA PHE A 42 -0.06 -13.95 -1.96
C PHE A 42 0.12 -13.05 -3.18
N GLY A 43 1.34 -12.87 -3.69
CA GLY A 43 1.65 -11.91 -4.75
C GLY A 43 1.40 -10.46 -4.30
N CYS A 44 1.61 -10.18 -3.01
CA CYS A 44 1.36 -8.90 -2.37
C CYS A 44 2.56 -8.56 -1.50
N GLU A 45 3.19 -7.44 -1.78
CA GLU A 45 4.33 -6.93 -1.04
C GLU A 45 3.94 -5.70 -0.25
N ILE A 46 4.02 -5.79 1.09
CA ILE A 46 4.00 -4.64 1.97
C ILE A 46 5.32 -4.65 2.74
N GLY A 47 6.11 -3.61 2.54
CA GLY A 47 7.43 -3.47 3.14
C GLY A 47 7.39 -3.51 4.66
N LEU A 48 8.33 -4.21 5.28
CA LEU A 48 8.49 -4.22 6.73
C LEU A 48 8.95 -2.85 7.22
N GLY A 49 8.25 -2.27 8.17
CA GLY A 49 8.40 -0.88 8.62
C GLY A 49 7.29 0.04 8.15
N ALA A 50 6.43 -0.39 7.24
CA ALA A 50 5.20 0.35 6.92
C ALA A 50 4.28 0.39 8.14
N ASN A 51 3.78 1.59 8.44
CA ASN A 51 2.82 1.80 9.51
C ASN A 51 1.42 1.96 8.92
N ILE A 52 0.58 0.95 9.07
CA ILE A 52 -0.79 0.95 8.53
C ILE A 52 -1.76 0.65 9.66
N GLY A 53 -2.70 1.54 9.87
CA GLY A 53 -3.72 1.44 10.91
C GLY A 53 -4.58 0.17 10.83
N LYS A 54 -5.48 -0.01 11.78
CA LYS A 54 -6.44 -1.12 11.77
C LYS A 54 -7.42 -1.02 10.62
N GLY A 55 -8.06 -2.12 10.25
CA GLY A 55 -9.08 -2.13 9.19
C GLY A 55 -8.52 -2.20 7.76
N LEU A 56 -7.22 -2.46 7.57
CA LEU A 56 -6.68 -2.70 6.22
C LEU A 56 -7.44 -3.82 5.52
N THR A 57 -7.94 -3.54 4.33
CA THR A 57 -8.68 -4.50 3.50
C THR A 57 -8.04 -4.62 2.12
N ILE A 58 -7.76 -5.86 1.72
CA ILE A 58 -7.18 -6.21 0.43
C ILE A 58 -8.10 -7.23 -0.27
N PRO A 59 -9.05 -6.80 -1.10
CA PRO A 59 -9.97 -7.71 -1.77
C PRO A 59 -9.29 -8.68 -2.73
N HIS A 60 -8.23 -8.21 -3.39
CA HIS A 60 -7.40 -8.97 -4.34
C HIS A 60 -5.94 -8.61 -4.12
N HIS A 61 -5.11 -9.61 -3.79
CA HIS A 61 -3.72 -9.39 -3.35
C HIS A 61 -2.73 -9.16 -4.51
N ALA A 62 -3.05 -9.67 -5.70
CA ALA A 62 -2.09 -9.73 -6.81
C ALA A 62 -1.53 -8.35 -7.20
N GLY A 63 -0.20 -8.26 -7.30
CA GLY A 63 0.50 -7.08 -7.80
C GLY A 63 0.47 -5.85 -6.91
N ILE A 64 0.11 -5.99 -5.64
CA ILE A 64 0.20 -4.89 -4.69
C ILE A 64 1.63 -4.74 -4.21
N VAL A 65 2.17 -3.52 -4.29
CA VAL A 65 3.48 -3.15 -3.77
C VAL A 65 3.37 -1.89 -2.93
N VAL A 66 3.70 -1.99 -1.65
CA VAL A 66 3.69 -0.87 -0.70
C VAL A 66 5.08 -0.73 -0.08
N HIS A 67 5.68 0.43 -0.25
CA HIS A 67 7.01 0.74 0.29
C HIS A 67 6.99 0.77 1.83
N PHE A 68 8.11 0.46 2.47
CA PHE A 68 8.24 0.47 3.94
C PHE A 68 8.04 1.86 4.56
N ALA A 69 8.31 2.93 3.82
CA ALA A 69 8.11 4.31 4.28
C ALA A 69 6.70 4.83 3.96
N VAL A 70 5.68 4.05 4.26
CA VAL A 70 4.27 4.44 4.17
C VAL A 70 3.68 4.49 5.57
N ASP A 71 2.99 5.61 5.88
CA ASP A 71 2.13 5.79 7.04
C ASP A 71 0.70 5.91 6.57
N ALA A 72 -0.15 4.99 6.93
CA ALA A 72 -1.57 5.03 6.62
C ALA A 72 -2.43 4.94 7.88
N GLY A 73 -3.51 5.69 7.89
CA GLY A 73 -4.52 5.64 8.94
C GLY A 73 -5.36 4.36 8.92
N GLU A 74 -6.52 4.43 9.54
CA GLU A 74 -7.45 3.30 9.66
C GLU A 74 -8.26 3.08 8.38
N ASN A 75 -8.75 1.84 8.18
CA ASN A 75 -9.69 1.47 7.13
C ASN A 75 -9.18 1.76 5.70
N LEU A 76 -7.89 1.54 5.46
CA LEU A 76 -7.33 1.61 4.12
C LEU A 76 -7.82 0.41 3.29
N VAL A 77 -8.30 0.68 2.07
CA VAL A 77 -8.64 -0.34 1.08
C VAL A 77 -7.64 -0.28 -0.08
N LEU A 78 -6.96 -1.39 -0.35
CA LEU A 78 -6.03 -1.54 -1.47
C LEU A 78 -6.54 -2.60 -2.45
N ARG A 79 -6.70 -2.22 -3.71
CA ARG A 79 -7.04 -3.18 -4.76
C ARG A 79 -5.80 -3.62 -5.54
N GLN A 80 -5.96 -4.66 -6.33
CA GLN A 80 -4.87 -5.30 -7.10
C GLN A 80 -4.08 -4.29 -7.96
N ASN A 81 -2.81 -4.62 -8.20
CA ASN A 81 -1.88 -3.84 -9.03
C ASN A 81 -1.73 -2.38 -8.55
N THR A 82 -1.85 -2.15 -7.25
CA THR A 82 -1.61 -0.83 -6.66
C THR A 82 -0.16 -0.74 -6.19
N THR A 83 0.53 0.31 -6.62
CA THR A 83 1.88 0.63 -6.15
C THR A 83 1.85 1.91 -5.32
N ILE A 84 2.43 1.85 -4.11
CA ILE A 84 2.69 3.02 -3.28
C ILE A 84 4.19 3.04 -2.99
N GLY A 85 4.91 3.98 -3.61
CA GLY A 85 6.37 4.01 -3.58
C GLY A 85 6.95 5.40 -3.43
N GLN A 86 8.27 5.43 -3.24
CA GLN A 86 9.09 6.65 -3.26
C GLN A 86 9.94 6.70 -4.52
N ILE A 87 10.31 7.91 -4.96
CA ILE A 87 11.14 8.11 -6.15
C ILE A 87 12.61 7.85 -5.83
N ASP A 88 13.09 8.26 -4.65
CA ASP A 88 14.47 8.07 -4.22
C ASP A 88 14.51 7.18 -2.97
N GLY A 89 15.06 6.00 -3.14
CA GLY A 89 14.86 4.83 -2.30
C GLY A 89 15.25 4.91 -0.82
N ASP A 90 15.99 5.91 -0.33
CA ASP A 90 16.61 5.80 0.99
C ASP A 90 16.61 7.06 1.87
N MET A 91 15.65 7.96 1.70
CA MET A 91 15.47 9.06 2.66
C MET A 91 14.52 8.62 3.79
N PRO A 92 15.04 8.17 4.94
CA PRO A 92 14.19 7.66 6.05
C PRO A 92 13.22 8.70 6.59
N SER A 93 13.47 9.97 6.35
CA SER A 93 12.67 11.10 6.84
C SER A 93 11.45 11.41 5.96
N SER A 94 11.40 10.96 4.71
CA SER A 94 10.28 11.24 3.82
C SER A 94 9.37 10.02 3.72
N ARG A 95 8.14 10.15 4.21
CA ARG A 95 7.15 9.09 4.19
C ARG A 95 5.92 9.51 3.40
N VAL A 96 5.34 8.58 2.67
CA VAL A 96 4.02 8.77 2.06
C VAL A 96 2.98 8.65 3.16
N LYS A 97 2.19 9.71 3.37
CA LYS A 97 1.16 9.76 4.40
C LYS A 97 -0.22 9.58 3.77
N ILE A 98 -0.96 8.62 4.25
CA ILE A 98 -2.34 8.32 3.81
C ILE A 98 -3.24 8.43 5.03
N GLY A 99 -4.29 9.20 4.94
CA GLY A 99 -5.27 9.36 6.01
C GLY A 99 -6.11 8.11 6.27
N SER A 100 -7.16 8.27 7.06
CA SER A 100 -8.12 7.22 7.38
C SER A 100 -9.26 7.16 6.36
N ASN A 101 -9.90 5.99 6.23
CA ASN A 101 -11.02 5.75 5.32
C ASN A 101 -10.68 6.05 3.85
N VAL A 102 -9.49 5.63 3.41
CA VAL A 102 -9.03 5.83 2.04
C VAL A 102 -9.27 4.55 1.22
N ASP A 103 -9.94 4.68 0.08
CA ASP A 103 -10.20 3.58 -0.86
C ASP A 103 -9.42 3.80 -2.16
N ILE A 104 -8.44 2.95 -2.42
CA ILE A 104 -7.57 3.03 -3.60
C ILE A 104 -8.00 1.99 -4.63
N GLY A 105 -8.42 2.48 -5.79
CA GLY A 105 -8.83 1.67 -6.93
C GLY A 105 -7.72 0.79 -7.49
N ALA A 106 -8.10 -0.15 -8.34
CA ALA A 106 -7.14 -1.06 -8.98
C ALA A 106 -6.22 -0.33 -9.97
N ASN A 107 -5.01 -0.86 -10.18
CA ASN A 107 -4.03 -0.33 -11.11
C ASN A 107 -3.65 1.15 -10.83
N CYS A 108 -3.62 1.53 -9.56
CA CYS A 108 -3.19 2.87 -9.16
C CYS A 108 -1.70 2.89 -8.85
N CYS A 109 -1.09 4.04 -9.12
CA CYS A 109 0.30 4.29 -8.81
C CYS A 109 0.42 5.62 -8.04
N ILE A 110 0.90 5.54 -6.79
CA ILE A 110 1.11 6.69 -5.91
C ILE A 110 2.61 6.79 -5.69
N ILE A 111 3.24 7.80 -6.28
CA ILE A 111 4.69 7.95 -6.30
C ILE A 111 5.08 9.37 -5.85
N GLY A 112 6.09 9.46 -5.02
CA GLY A 112 6.71 10.73 -4.68
C GLY A 112 7.26 10.78 -3.27
N LEU A 113 8.10 11.77 -3.03
CA LEU A 113 8.63 12.07 -1.71
C LEU A 113 7.55 12.76 -0.86
N SER A 114 7.34 12.30 0.37
CA SER A 114 6.46 12.94 1.36
C SER A 114 5.05 13.29 0.86
N ARG A 115 4.47 12.44 -0.03
CA ARG A 115 3.09 12.68 -0.51
C ARG A 115 2.09 12.53 0.62
N LYS A 116 1.05 13.38 0.57
CA LYS A 116 -0.05 13.34 1.54
C LYS A 116 -1.38 13.12 0.84
N ILE A 117 -2.08 12.07 1.24
CA ILE A 117 -3.48 11.82 0.90
C ILE A 117 -4.28 12.00 2.17
N GLY A 118 -5.29 12.85 2.12
CA GLY A 118 -6.13 13.15 3.29
C GLY A 118 -7.08 12.03 3.68
N ASP A 119 -7.94 12.30 4.65
CA ASP A 119 -8.96 11.37 5.11
C ASP A 119 -10.17 11.31 4.17
N ASN A 120 -10.91 10.19 4.21
CA ASN A 120 -12.15 10.00 3.45
C ASN A 120 -11.96 10.24 1.94
N VAL A 121 -10.87 9.74 1.37
CA VAL A 121 -10.54 9.90 -0.04
C VAL A 121 -10.84 8.62 -0.81
N LYS A 122 -11.48 8.76 -1.97
CA LYS A 122 -11.61 7.68 -2.95
C LYS A 122 -10.74 7.97 -4.16
N ILE A 123 -9.91 6.99 -4.54
CA ILE A 123 -9.05 7.08 -5.71
C ILE A 123 -9.58 6.14 -6.78
N GLY A 124 -10.00 6.70 -7.91
CA GLY A 124 -10.51 5.94 -9.04
C GLY A 124 -9.43 5.02 -9.61
N ALA A 125 -9.85 3.90 -10.18
CA ALA A 125 -8.94 2.93 -10.79
C ALA A 125 -8.07 3.56 -11.89
N MET A 126 -6.87 3.00 -12.09
CA MET A 126 -5.89 3.43 -13.10
C MET A 126 -5.43 4.89 -12.90
N SER A 127 -5.42 5.38 -11.67
CA SER A 127 -4.95 6.73 -11.36
C SER A 127 -3.44 6.75 -11.09
N PHE A 128 -2.78 7.78 -11.63
CA PHE A 128 -1.41 8.12 -11.29
C PHE A 128 -1.39 9.36 -10.39
N ILE A 129 -0.78 9.25 -9.22
CA ILE A 129 -0.78 10.29 -8.20
C ILE A 129 0.66 10.61 -7.83
N ASN A 130 1.07 11.84 -8.16
CA ASN A 130 2.37 12.43 -7.81
C ASN A 130 2.23 13.78 -7.11
N LYS A 131 1.07 14.07 -6.55
CA LYS A 131 0.72 15.29 -5.82
C LYS A 131 -0.10 14.97 -4.57
N ASP A 132 -0.24 15.94 -3.68
CA ASP A 132 -1.07 15.80 -2.51
C ASP A 132 -2.57 15.82 -2.87
N ILE A 133 -3.35 15.04 -2.15
CA ILE A 133 -4.80 14.93 -2.32
C ILE A 133 -5.48 15.39 -1.01
N PRO A 134 -6.38 16.40 -1.07
CA PRO A 134 -7.08 16.86 0.12
C PRO A 134 -8.07 15.81 0.64
N SER A 135 -8.51 15.98 1.90
CA SER A 135 -9.54 15.13 2.51
C SER A 135 -10.90 15.30 1.85
N ASN A 136 -11.78 14.32 2.06
CA ASN A 136 -13.21 14.35 1.69
C ASN A 136 -13.45 14.53 0.18
N CYS A 137 -12.68 13.88 -0.66
CA CYS A 137 -12.82 14.01 -2.10
C CYS A 137 -12.67 12.67 -2.85
N THR A 138 -13.05 12.69 -4.12
CA THR A 138 -12.76 11.61 -5.06
C THR A 138 -11.77 12.12 -6.09
N TYR A 139 -10.63 11.43 -6.20
CA TYR A 139 -9.62 11.70 -7.21
C TYR A 139 -9.76 10.72 -8.38
N ILE A 140 -9.79 11.25 -9.59
CA ILE A 140 -9.76 10.46 -10.84
C ILE A 140 -8.74 11.06 -11.80
N THR A 141 -8.00 10.23 -12.51
CA THR A 141 -7.18 10.65 -13.65
C THR A 141 -8.03 10.61 -14.91
N LYS A 142 -8.28 11.77 -15.52
CA LYS A 142 -8.91 11.82 -16.85
C LYS A 142 -7.96 11.27 -17.90
N LYS A 143 -8.44 10.34 -18.71
CA LYS A 143 -7.71 9.74 -19.82
C LYS A 143 -8.51 9.93 -21.10
N SER A 144 -7.83 10.28 -22.20
CA SER A 144 -8.39 10.28 -23.54
C SER A 144 -7.72 9.18 -24.36
N GLY A 145 -8.51 8.37 -25.04
CA GLY A 145 -8.02 7.40 -26.02
C GLY A 145 -7.87 8.04 -27.40
N VAL A 146 -6.84 7.67 -28.16
CA VAL A 146 -6.67 8.05 -29.56
C VAL A 146 -6.66 6.76 -30.38
N VAL A 147 -7.48 6.73 -31.45
CA VAL A 147 -7.47 5.65 -32.42
C VAL A 147 -6.63 6.12 -33.60
N LEU A 148 -5.59 5.37 -33.93
CA LEU A 148 -4.75 5.60 -35.09
C LEU A 148 -5.14 4.57 -36.15
N TYR A 149 -5.60 5.04 -37.32
CA TYR A 149 -5.88 4.17 -38.47
C TYR A 149 -4.57 3.92 -39.23
N LYS A 150 -4.35 2.65 -39.64
CA LYS A 150 -3.21 2.25 -40.50
C LYS A 150 -3.56 2.45 -41.94
#